data_d4f28deda42defb9f6c8cb2bbaa72a2c
#
_entry.id   d4f28deda42defb9f6c8cb2bbaa72a2c
#
_cell.length_a   1.000
_cell.length_b   1.000
_cell.length_c   1.000
_cell.angle_alpha   90.00
_cell.angle_beta   90.00
_cell.angle_gamma   90.00
#
_symmetry.space_group_name_H-M   'P 1'
#
loop_
_entity.id
_entity.type
_entity.pdbx_description
1 polymer ?
#
loop_
_entity_poly.entity_id
_entity_poly.type
_entity_poly.pdbx_seq_one_letter_code
_entity_poly.pdbx_strand_id
1 'polypeptide(L)'
;MKKKLFSMLFIFSLTFSSLFIFNLETKAAFNPDTYYTGKSPYTAVYGGSGTCADSAVQKGYKQISNLGYVELKYSTVCKTAWAKLTRYSAATFNDSGFAGIYRSDGVWFNSYASGGLGSIDSGQKVTYTPMVYDLTAGYGYTAKAAGWIRTVSGGPYSFGETGSY
;
A
#
# COMPACT_ATOMS: atom_id res chain seq x y z
N MET A 1 -61.37 -28.94 -38.59
CA MET A 1 -60.37 -29.36 -37.60
C MET A 1 -58.96 -28.78 -37.83
N LYS A 2 -58.73 -27.63 -38.50
CA LYS A 2 -57.41 -27.05 -38.79
C LYS A 2 -57.08 -25.77 -37.98
N LYS A 3 -57.99 -25.25 -37.18
CA LYS A 3 -57.78 -23.98 -36.43
C LYS A 3 -57.25 -24.12 -34.99
N LYS A 4 -57.23 -25.34 -34.43
CA LYS A 4 -56.73 -25.61 -33.06
C LYS A 4 -55.23 -25.94 -32.98
N LEU A 5 -54.60 -26.26 -34.09
CA LEU A 5 -53.19 -26.64 -34.13
C LEU A 5 -52.26 -25.42 -34.16
N PHE A 6 -52.75 -24.26 -34.65
CA PHE A 6 -51.96 -23.05 -34.79
C PHE A 6 -51.82 -22.25 -33.44
N SER A 7 -52.79 -22.43 -32.54
CA SER A 7 -52.75 -21.74 -31.23
C SER A 7 -51.82 -22.39 -30.23
N MET A 8 -51.47 -23.68 -30.41
CA MET A 8 -50.59 -24.40 -29.49
C MET A 8 -49.12 -24.19 -29.79
N LEU A 9 -48.77 -23.84 -31.03
CA LEU A 9 -47.37 -23.56 -31.41
C LEU A 9 -46.91 -22.15 -30.95
N PHE A 10 -47.82 -21.22 -30.75
CA PHE A 10 -47.47 -19.86 -30.33
C PHE A 10 -47.21 -19.72 -28.82
N ILE A 11 -47.77 -20.60 -28.01
CA ILE A 11 -47.56 -20.60 -26.56
C ILE A 11 -46.22 -21.22 -26.19
N PHE A 12 -45.69 -22.14 -27.00
CA PHE A 12 -44.40 -22.80 -26.74
C PHE A 12 -43.18 -21.92 -27.08
N SER A 13 -43.36 -20.88 -27.91
CA SER A 13 -42.29 -19.96 -28.32
C SER A 13 -42.01 -18.89 -27.25
N LEU A 14 -42.98 -18.56 -26.39
CA LEU A 14 -42.83 -17.51 -25.38
C LEU A 14 -42.21 -17.99 -24.06
N THR A 15 -42.18 -19.28 -23.82
CA THR A 15 -41.63 -19.82 -22.55
C THR A 15 -40.14 -20.15 -22.60
N PHE A 16 -39.52 -20.13 -23.79
CA PHE A 16 -38.10 -20.44 -23.95
C PHE A 16 -37.18 -19.22 -23.87
N SER A 17 -37.73 -18.00 -23.85
CA SER A 17 -36.94 -16.75 -23.84
C SER A 17 -36.56 -16.26 -22.44
N SER A 18 -36.99 -16.92 -21.37
CA SER A 18 -36.77 -16.42 -20.00
C SER A 18 -35.70 -17.17 -19.21
N LEU A 19 -34.94 -18.09 -19.81
CA LEU A 19 -33.98 -18.94 -19.10
C LEU A 19 -32.49 -18.60 -19.32
N PHE A 20 -32.20 -17.51 -20.03
CA PHE A 20 -30.82 -16.99 -20.12
C PHE A 20 -30.69 -15.68 -19.37
N ILE A 21 -31.04 -15.64 -18.09
CA ILE A 21 -30.45 -14.66 -17.20
C ILE A 21 -29.04 -15.18 -16.92
N PHE A 22 -28.09 -14.78 -17.77
CA PHE A 22 -26.68 -14.86 -17.40
C PHE A 22 -26.51 -13.98 -16.17
N ASN A 23 -26.35 -14.58 -15.00
CA ASN A 23 -25.76 -13.90 -13.86
C ASN A 23 -24.33 -13.54 -14.27
N LEU A 24 -24.18 -12.40 -14.93
CA LEU A 24 -22.91 -11.71 -15.04
C LEU A 24 -22.57 -11.29 -13.59
N GLU A 25 -21.94 -12.17 -12.85
CA GLU A 25 -21.20 -11.74 -11.67
C GLU A 25 -20.19 -10.71 -12.16
N THR A 26 -20.51 -9.46 -12.05
CA THR A 26 -19.55 -8.37 -12.19
C THR A 26 -18.56 -8.54 -11.06
N LYS A 27 -17.47 -9.28 -11.32
CA LYS A 27 -16.33 -9.26 -10.41
C LYS A 27 -15.97 -7.79 -10.24
N ALA A 28 -16.09 -7.29 -9.02
CA ALA A 28 -15.67 -5.93 -8.69
C ALA A 28 -14.27 -5.71 -9.27
N ALA A 29 -14.08 -4.65 -10.04
CA ALA A 29 -12.80 -4.36 -10.65
C ALA A 29 -11.74 -4.29 -9.54
N PHE A 30 -10.60 -4.97 -9.74
CA PHE A 30 -9.48 -4.92 -8.81
C PHE A 30 -9.06 -3.46 -8.60
N ASN A 31 -9.16 -2.97 -7.36
CA ASN A 31 -8.72 -1.64 -6.98
C ASN A 31 -7.36 -1.77 -6.25
N PRO A 32 -6.25 -1.40 -6.92
CA PRO A 32 -4.92 -1.53 -6.32
C PRO A 32 -4.74 -0.65 -5.09
N ASP A 33 -5.38 0.52 -5.01
CA ASP A 33 -5.27 1.40 -3.84
C ASP A 33 -5.82 0.71 -2.59
N THR A 34 -7.05 0.19 -2.63
CA THR A 34 -7.62 -0.55 -1.49
C THR A 34 -6.88 -1.86 -1.21
N TYR A 35 -6.22 -2.45 -2.21
CA TYR A 35 -5.48 -3.69 -2.02
C TYR A 35 -4.12 -3.48 -1.35
N TYR A 36 -3.35 -2.45 -1.75
CA TYR A 36 -1.98 -2.24 -1.28
C TYR A 36 -1.85 -1.22 -0.15
N THR A 37 -2.68 -0.18 -0.13
CA THR A 37 -2.58 0.88 0.89
C THR A 37 -2.83 0.31 2.29
N GLY A 38 -1.92 0.59 3.21
CA GLY A 38 -1.95 0.07 4.57
C GLY A 38 -1.30 -1.30 4.75
N LYS A 39 -0.79 -1.96 3.68
CA LYS A 39 -0.10 -3.26 3.81
C LYS A 39 1.42 -3.10 3.92
N SER A 40 2.05 -4.13 4.48
CA SER A 40 3.50 -4.21 4.55
C SER A 40 4.11 -4.41 3.16
N PRO A 41 5.17 -3.66 2.79
CA PRO A 41 5.88 -3.86 1.53
C PRO A 41 6.59 -5.22 1.44
N TYR A 42 6.87 -5.85 2.58
CA TYR A 42 7.62 -7.10 2.68
C TYR A 42 6.72 -8.35 2.71
N THR A 43 5.40 -8.18 2.82
CA THR A 43 4.43 -9.30 2.82
C THR A 43 3.38 -9.19 1.73
N ALA A 44 3.14 -8.00 1.18
CA ALA A 44 2.22 -7.83 0.07
C ALA A 44 2.81 -8.40 -1.22
N VAL A 45 2.09 -9.34 -1.83
CA VAL A 45 2.53 -10.09 -3.01
C VAL A 45 1.90 -9.50 -4.28
N TYR A 46 2.69 -9.42 -5.35
CA TYR A 46 2.23 -9.05 -6.67
C TYR A 46 2.26 -10.25 -7.60
N GLY A 47 1.15 -10.50 -8.32
CA GLY A 47 1.09 -11.50 -9.38
C GLY A 47 1.43 -12.94 -8.95
N GLY A 48 1.35 -13.24 -7.66
CA GLY A 48 1.61 -14.58 -7.11
C GLY A 48 3.08 -14.91 -6.82
N SER A 49 4.01 -13.99 -7.08
CA SER A 49 5.43 -14.20 -6.76
C SER A 49 6.15 -12.91 -6.39
N GLY A 50 6.97 -12.96 -5.35
CA GLY A 50 7.72 -11.82 -4.84
C GLY A 50 6.89 -10.81 -4.05
N THR A 51 7.56 -9.92 -3.34
CA THR A 51 6.95 -8.85 -2.55
C THR A 51 7.08 -7.49 -3.24
N CYS A 52 6.31 -6.50 -2.81
CA CYS A 52 6.47 -5.14 -3.30
C CYS A 52 7.87 -4.58 -3.02
N ALA A 53 8.50 -5.02 -1.94
CA ALA A 53 9.87 -4.62 -1.57
C ALA A 53 10.94 -5.13 -2.54
N ASP A 54 10.71 -6.27 -3.23
CA ASP A 54 11.69 -6.86 -4.15
C ASP A 54 11.94 -6.00 -5.39
N SER A 55 10.95 -5.18 -5.80
CA SER A 55 11.06 -4.24 -6.92
C SER A 55 11.35 -2.80 -6.46
N ALA A 56 11.76 -2.61 -5.20
CA ALA A 56 11.89 -1.29 -4.60
C ALA A 56 13.11 -0.52 -5.12
N VAL A 57 12.87 0.73 -5.52
CA VAL A 57 13.89 1.73 -5.80
C VAL A 57 13.81 2.87 -4.79
N GLN A 58 14.93 3.55 -4.54
CA GLN A 58 14.96 4.75 -3.72
C GLN A 58 14.55 5.96 -4.56
N LYS A 59 13.56 6.72 -4.08
CA LYS A 59 13.07 7.94 -4.72
C LYS A 59 13.36 9.21 -3.94
N GLY A 60 13.62 9.08 -2.65
CA GLY A 60 14.02 10.17 -1.79
C GLY A 60 14.96 9.69 -0.68
N TYR A 61 15.76 10.61 -0.18
CA TYR A 61 16.72 10.38 0.90
C TYR A 61 16.87 11.64 1.74
N LYS A 62 16.90 11.48 3.06
CA LYS A 62 17.22 12.55 3.98
C LYS A 62 18.01 12.02 5.17
N GLN A 63 19.20 12.57 5.35
CA GLN A 63 20.00 12.31 6.55
C GLN A 63 19.39 13.01 7.77
N ILE A 64 19.38 12.33 8.91
CA ILE A 64 18.90 12.82 10.20
C ILE A 64 20.11 12.97 11.11
N SER A 65 20.72 14.16 11.08
CA SER A 65 21.96 14.43 11.81
C SER A 65 23.04 13.34 11.55
N ASN A 66 23.76 12.94 12.57
CA ASN A 66 24.69 11.81 12.56
C ASN A 66 24.07 10.50 13.09
N LEU A 67 22.75 10.43 13.18
CA LEU A 67 22.02 9.33 13.83
C LEU A 67 21.54 8.27 12.83
N GLY A 68 21.20 8.69 11.62
CA GLY A 68 20.63 7.82 10.60
C GLY A 68 20.08 8.58 9.42
N TYR A 69 19.17 7.94 8.70
CA TYR A 69 18.53 8.52 7.53
C TYR A 69 17.15 7.91 7.27
N VAL A 70 16.30 8.65 6.58
CA VAL A 70 15.03 8.16 6.05
C VAL A 70 15.08 8.13 4.53
N GLU A 71 14.53 7.07 3.94
CA GLU A 71 14.38 6.84 2.51
C GLU A 71 12.89 6.81 2.14
N LEU A 72 12.54 7.45 1.03
CA LEU A 72 11.31 7.16 0.31
C LEU A 72 11.59 6.00 -0.66
N LYS A 73 10.99 4.86 -0.40
CA LYS A 73 11.05 3.67 -1.25
C LYS A 73 9.83 3.61 -2.15
N TYR A 74 10.00 3.13 -3.38
CA TYR A 74 8.93 2.98 -4.36
C TYR A 74 9.03 1.63 -5.05
N SER A 75 7.94 0.85 -5.04
CA SER A 75 7.83 -0.39 -5.81
C SER A 75 7.41 -0.08 -7.24
N THR A 76 8.26 -0.41 -8.20
CA THR A 76 7.96 -0.22 -9.63
C THR A 76 6.89 -1.17 -10.14
N VAL A 77 6.66 -2.28 -9.45
CA VAL A 77 5.67 -3.31 -9.78
C VAL A 77 4.35 -3.03 -9.11
N CYS A 78 4.33 -2.86 -7.78
CA CYS A 78 3.10 -2.60 -7.02
C CYS A 78 2.59 -1.16 -7.17
N LYS A 79 3.41 -0.23 -7.69
CA LYS A 79 3.09 1.20 -7.77
C LYS A 79 2.75 1.80 -6.40
N THR A 80 3.57 1.45 -5.41
CA THR A 80 3.38 1.84 -4.01
C THR A 80 4.64 2.48 -3.46
N ALA A 81 4.47 3.41 -2.51
CA ALA A 81 5.56 4.06 -1.79
C ALA A 81 5.49 3.76 -0.28
N TRP A 82 6.62 3.79 0.40
CA TRP A 82 6.72 3.70 1.86
C TRP A 82 7.98 4.39 2.38
N ALA A 83 7.97 4.77 3.65
CA ALA A 83 9.14 5.29 4.33
C ALA A 83 9.92 4.14 4.98
N LYS A 84 11.25 4.18 4.84
CA LYS A 84 12.19 3.32 5.56
C LYS A 84 13.16 4.18 6.33
N LEU A 85 13.18 4.02 7.64
CA LEU A 85 14.12 4.70 8.54
C LEU A 85 15.23 3.75 8.92
N THR A 86 16.48 4.20 8.83
CA THR A 86 17.67 3.42 9.19
C THR A 86 18.55 4.23 10.13
N ARG A 87 18.93 3.64 11.28
CA ARG A 87 19.95 4.17 12.17
C ARG A 87 21.33 3.68 11.75
N TYR A 88 22.35 4.51 11.94
CA TYR A 88 23.76 4.09 11.72
C TYR A 88 24.21 3.08 12.79
N SER A 89 23.77 3.25 14.02
CA SER A 89 24.06 2.33 15.13
C SER A 89 22.78 1.67 15.63
N ALA A 90 22.88 0.45 16.15
CA ALA A 90 21.78 -0.22 16.81
C ALA A 90 21.23 0.62 17.97
N ALA A 91 19.93 0.58 18.17
CA ALA A 91 19.28 1.25 19.30
C ALA A 91 19.71 0.61 20.63
N THR A 92 19.85 1.42 21.64
CA THR A 92 20.20 0.98 23.00
C THR A 92 18.99 0.91 23.94
N PHE A 93 17.83 1.36 23.45
CA PHE A 93 16.54 1.36 24.16
C PHE A 93 15.38 1.26 23.17
N ASN A 94 14.21 0.89 23.67
CA ASN A 94 12.98 0.78 22.87
C ASN A 94 12.44 2.15 22.47
N ASP A 95 11.67 2.19 21.37
CA ASP A 95 11.09 3.40 20.83
C ASP A 95 12.12 4.50 20.52
N SER A 96 13.27 4.10 19.99
CA SER A 96 14.35 5.02 19.64
C SER A 96 14.18 5.71 18.28
N GLY A 97 13.17 5.35 17.53
CA GLY A 97 12.82 5.99 16.25
C GLY A 97 11.60 5.37 15.59
N PHE A 98 10.96 6.15 14.72
CA PHE A 98 9.83 5.72 13.90
C PHE A 98 9.82 6.45 12.56
N ALA A 99 9.14 5.89 11.58
CA ALA A 99 8.99 6.45 10.24
C ALA A 99 7.55 6.91 9.97
N GLY A 100 7.37 7.83 9.02
CA GLY A 100 6.08 8.27 8.51
C GLY A 100 6.10 8.37 6.99
N ILE A 101 4.97 8.07 6.35
CA ILE A 101 4.70 8.26 4.92
C ILE A 101 3.49 9.15 4.76
N TYR A 102 3.59 10.14 3.88
CA TYR A 102 2.52 11.07 3.53
C TYR A 102 2.25 10.99 2.04
N ARG A 103 0.98 10.89 1.66
CA ARG A 103 0.51 10.98 0.28
C ARG A 103 -0.21 12.32 0.07
N SER A 104 -0.12 12.89 -1.12
CA SER A 104 -0.60 14.26 -1.42
C SER A 104 -2.10 14.48 -1.22
N ASP A 105 -2.90 13.42 -1.18
CA ASP A 105 -4.34 13.46 -0.89
C ASP A 105 -4.69 13.43 0.61
N GLY A 106 -3.68 13.47 1.49
CA GLY A 106 -3.85 13.47 2.94
C GLY A 106 -3.77 12.11 3.61
N VAL A 107 -3.58 11.02 2.86
CA VAL A 107 -3.32 9.70 3.46
C VAL A 107 -1.97 9.73 4.18
N TRP A 108 -1.98 9.32 5.44
CA TRP A 108 -0.79 9.26 6.29
C TRP A 108 -0.74 7.99 7.12
N PHE A 109 0.44 7.39 7.18
CA PHE A 109 0.74 6.28 8.09
C PHE A 109 2.07 6.53 8.79
N ASN A 110 2.17 6.07 10.02
CA ASN A 110 3.45 5.87 10.70
C ASN A 110 3.80 4.37 10.77
N SER A 111 5.02 4.07 11.20
CA SER A 111 5.49 2.70 11.30
C SER A 111 4.77 1.84 12.35
N TYR A 112 4.02 2.43 13.28
CA TYR A 112 3.18 1.71 14.25
C TYR A 112 1.86 1.21 13.64
N ALA A 113 1.44 1.75 12.49
CA ALA A 113 0.22 1.32 11.83
C ALA A 113 0.35 -0.14 11.36
N SER A 114 -0.79 -0.83 11.23
CA SER A 114 -0.83 -2.19 10.66
C SER A 114 -0.10 -2.22 9.32
N GLY A 115 0.76 -3.22 9.10
CA GLY A 115 1.62 -3.31 7.93
C GLY A 115 2.97 -2.60 8.06
N GLY A 116 3.19 -1.77 9.08
CA GLY A 116 4.49 -1.22 9.45
C GLY A 116 5.25 -2.13 10.42
N LEU A 117 6.52 -1.80 10.69
CA LEU A 117 7.39 -2.60 11.58
C LEU A 117 7.38 -2.12 13.04
N GLY A 118 6.65 -1.06 13.36
CA GLY A 118 6.67 -0.47 14.71
C GLY A 118 7.80 0.55 14.92
N SER A 119 8.25 0.70 16.17
CA SER A 119 9.41 1.51 16.52
C SER A 119 10.72 0.79 16.20
N ILE A 120 11.83 1.53 16.24
CA ILE A 120 13.16 0.96 16.34
C ILE A 120 13.43 0.68 17.81
N ASP A 121 13.45 -0.58 18.17
CA ASP A 121 13.66 -1.03 19.55
C ASP A 121 15.13 -1.43 19.81
N SER A 122 15.47 -1.69 21.06
CA SER A 122 16.82 -2.07 21.49
C SER A 122 17.38 -3.20 20.62
N GLY A 123 18.59 -3.04 20.12
CA GLY A 123 19.26 -3.95 19.19
C GLY A 123 18.90 -3.77 17.71
N GLN A 124 17.83 -3.05 17.39
CA GLN A 124 17.38 -2.83 16.02
C GLN A 124 18.02 -1.58 15.40
N LYS A 125 18.01 -1.52 14.07
CA LYS A 125 18.49 -0.37 13.29
C LYS A 125 17.44 0.19 12.33
N VAL A 126 16.40 -0.57 12.01
CA VAL A 126 15.52 -0.26 10.89
C VAL A 126 14.05 -0.34 11.32
N THR A 127 13.26 0.56 10.79
CA THR A 127 11.80 0.43 10.75
C THR A 127 11.27 0.93 9.41
N TYR A 128 10.00 0.60 9.10
CA TYR A 128 9.32 1.06 7.88
C TYR A 128 7.82 1.23 8.14
N THR A 129 7.19 2.04 7.29
CA THR A 129 5.74 2.24 7.31
C THR A 129 5.02 1.20 6.46
N PRO A 130 3.69 1.03 6.63
CA PRO A 130 2.87 0.45 5.55
C PRO A 130 3.05 1.25 4.27
N MET A 131 2.62 0.64 3.15
CA MET A 131 2.63 1.28 1.84
C MET A 131 1.45 2.23 1.65
N VAL A 132 1.63 3.22 0.78
CA VAL A 132 0.57 3.97 0.11
C VAL A 132 0.62 3.69 -1.39
N TYR A 133 -0.54 3.48 -2.03
CA TYR A 133 -0.59 3.35 -3.48
C TYR A 133 -0.42 4.73 -4.12
N ASP A 134 0.46 4.84 -5.13
CA ASP A 134 0.92 6.11 -5.67
C ASP A 134 0.47 6.37 -7.12
N LEU A 135 -0.21 5.40 -7.74
CA LEU A 135 -0.69 5.51 -9.12
C LEU A 135 -2.18 5.23 -9.19
N THR A 136 -3.01 6.27 -9.15
CA THR A 136 -4.45 6.15 -9.49
C THR A 136 -4.65 6.44 -10.96
N ALA A 137 -5.54 5.71 -11.63
CA ALA A 137 -5.85 5.87 -13.05
C ALA A 137 -6.17 7.35 -13.38
N GLY A 138 -5.23 8.03 -14.06
CA GLY A 138 -5.37 9.41 -14.49
C GLY A 138 -4.86 10.49 -13.53
N TYR A 139 -4.51 10.15 -12.27
CA TYR A 139 -3.94 11.09 -11.29
C TYR A 139 -2.84 10.37 -10.50
N GLY A 140 -1.59 10.78 -10.72
CA GLY A 140 -0.48 10.38 -9.85
C GLY A 140 -0.60 11.11 -8.51
N TYR A 141 -0.57 10.38 -7.40
CA TYR A 141 -0.30 10.99 -6.11
C TYR A 141 1.22 11.16 -5.97
N THR A 142 1.64 12.12 -5.17
CA THR A 142 3.02 12.22 -4.72
C THR A 142 3.12 11.75 -3.28
N ALA A 143 4.26 11.17 -2.93
CA ALA A 143 4.54 10.73 -1.57
C ALA A 143 5.83 11.34 -1.05
N LYS A 144 5.94 11.53 0.27
CA LYS A 144 7.16 11.90 0.98
C LYS A 144 7.32 11.07 2.23
N ALA A 145 8.57 10.76 2.57
CA ALA A 145 8.95 9.99 3.75
C ALA A 145 9.49 10.91 4.82
N ALA A 146 9.15 10.64 6.08
CA ALA A 146 9.66 11.32 7.24
C ALA A 146 10.24 10.31 8.25
N GLY A 147 11.21 10.74 9.04
CA GLY A 147 11.84 9.92 10.06
C GLY A 147 12.14 10.71 11.31
N TRP A 148 12.00 10.06 12.46
CA TRP A 148 12.26 10.57 13.79
C TRP A 148 13.20 9.63 14.53
N ILE A 149 14.30 10.16 15.05
CA ILE A 149 15.29 9.39 15.83
C ILE A 149 15.61 10.16 17.11
N ARG A 150 15.67 9.46 18.24
CA ARG A 150 16.15 10.02 19.49
C ARG A 150 17.33 9.21 20.05
N THR A 151 18.16 9.87 20.85
CA THR A 151 19.40 9.29 21.41
C THR A 151 19.26 8.82 22.85
N VAL A 152 18.25 9.32 23.55
CA VAL A 152 17.95 8.95 24.94
C VAL A 152 16.46 8.66 25.09
N SER A 153 16.13 7.74 25.98
CA SER A 153 14.73 7.41 26.29
C SER A 153 14.00 8.64 26.83
N GLY A 154 12.79 8.93 26.32
CA GLY A 154 12.02 10.11 26.69
C GLY A 154 12.56 11.44 26.17
N GLY A 155 13.71 11.46 25.50
CA GLY A 155 14.31 12.66 24.93
C GLY A 155 13.64 13.15 23.64
N PRO A 156 14.05 14.33 23.15
CA PRO A 156 13.52 14.87 21.90
C PRO A 156 13.95 14.05 20.70
N TYR A 157 13.13 14.07 19.65
CA TYR A 157 13.45 13.47 18.35
C TYR A 157 14.22 14.45 17.46
N SER A 158 15.26 13.97 16.81
CA SER A 158 15.80 14.57 15.59
C SER A 158 14.93 14.13 14.42
N PHE A 159 14.62 15.06 13.53
CA PHE A 159 13.68 14.89 12.43
C PHE A 159 14.35 15.06 11.07
N GLY A 160 13.87 14.34 10.08
CA GLY A 160 14.20 14.55 8.68
C GLY A 160 13.07 14.10 7.76
N GLU A 161 12.89 14.82 6.65
CA GLU A 161 11.85 14.56 5.66
C GLU A 161 12.45 14.63 4.26
N THR A 162 12.07 13.70 3.37
CA THR A 162 12.47 13.71 1.94
C THR A 162 11.67 14.76 1.18
N GLY A 163 12.14 15.11 -0.03
CA GLY A 163 11.27 15.73 -1.03
C GLY A 163 10.12 14.79 -1.43
N SER A 164 9.10 15.36 -2.06
CA SER A 164 8.02 14.60 -2.68
C SER A 164 8.48 13.96 -4.00
N TYR A 165 7.95 12.77 -4.29
CA TYR A 165 8.13 12.04 -5.53
C TYR A 165 6.77 11.66 -6.09
#